data_154e1b9992c6e1ead8124b0481c3a38a
#
_entry.id   154e1b9992c6e1ead8124b0481c3a38a
#
_cell.length_a   1.000
_cell.length_b   1.000
_cell.length_c   1.000
_cell.angle_alpha   90.00
_cell.angle_beta   90.00
_cell.angle_gamma   90.00
#
_symmetry.space_group_name_H-M   'P 1'
#
loop_
_entity.id
_entity.type
_entity.pdbx_description
1 polymer ?
#
loop_
_entity_poly.entity_id
_entity_poly.type
_entity_poly.pdbx_seq_one_letter_code
_entity_poly.pdbx_strand_id
1 'polypeptide(L)'
;MTTNHQGDSVFNTRLLSYLNRKPKNVHHIQSSVYLITFEKGHSMILKGFDSFEKWDRQRELTSLLKQKGFHQTYYIHQNLMPFQFKGKWYGSMDYFPPNKKKFRFSNDKDRLEGIQLLESFHDVSENLSINAPMFNQSKKWKERLSLFKKNFSYVRQYVSEDIIKEWIRWGEWSLEGFDKYQSLWDKEKKVIIHGDCAHHNFLRRADGTLTLIDFDLMASAPRCIDYLQYANRISQHLEDAANELWEVPQLQRYQSDLAFLYALTYPTDIFREWNRLNKSSSQLHSVWKMTVEGFSERMEMNEKLAKRISSLNRN
;
A
#
# COMPACT_ATOMS: atom_id res chain seq x y z
N MET A 1 25.88 23.87 -10.05
CA MET A 1 24.99 23.51 -8.91
C MET A 1 24.43 24.81 -8.29
N THR A 2 23.52 25.51 -8.99
CA THR A 2 22.97 26.82 -8.56
C THR A 2 21.56 27.00 -9.08
N THR A 3 20.58 26.18 -8.58
CA THR A 3 19.17 26.31 -9.02
C THR A 3 18.14 25.97 -7.94
N ASN A 4 18.41 26.12 -6.65
CA ASN A 4 17.40 25.79 -5.64
C ASN A 4 16.99 26.95 -4.70
N HIS A 5 17.70 28.06 -4.67
CA HIS A 5 17.41 29.12 -3.68
C HIS A 5 16.08 29.89 -3.90
N GLN A 6 15.64 30.09 -5.15
CA GLN A 6 14.36 30.80 -5.38
C GLN A 6 13.13 29.94 -5.07
N GLY A 7 13.17 28.64 -5.41
CA GLY A 7 12.08 27.71 -5.10
C GLY A 7 11.87 27.54 -3.60
N ASP A 8 12.94 27.49 -2.83
CA ASP A 8 12.89 27.34 -1.37
C ASP A 8 12.36 28.60 -0.68
N SER A 9 12.68 29.78 -1.20
CA SER A 9 12.16 31.05 -0.68
C SER A 9 10.63 31.17 -0.84
N VAL A 10 10.08 30.83 -2.02
CA VAL A 10 8.64 30.88 -2.28
C VAL A 10 7.90 29.84 -1.43
N PHE A 11 8.45 28.62 -1.31
CA PHE A 11 7.87 27.59 -0.43
C PHE A 11 7.82 28.06 1.02
N ASN A 12 8.92 28.58 1.54
CA ASN A 12 9.01 29.07 2.91
C ASN A 12 8.04 30.23 3.17
N THR A 13 7.89 31.17 2.23
CA THR A 13 6.92 32.28 2.35
C THR A 13 5.48 31.74 2.43
N ARG A 14 5.10 30.80 1.56
CA ARG A 14 3.77 30.16 1.60
C ARG A 14 3.56 29.36 2.89
N LEU A 15 4.57 28.62 3.32
CA LEU A 15 4.53 27.86 4.56
C LEU A 15 4.34 28.78 5.78
N LEU A 16 5.07 29.88 5.86
CA LEU A 16 4.91 30.86 6.95
C LEU A 16 3.52 31.49 6.98
N SER A 17 3.01 31.87 5.82
CA SER A 17 1.63 32.36 5.68
C SER A 17 0.60 31.32 6.09
N TYR A 18 0.79 30.08 5.69
CA TYR A 18 -0.07 28.95 6.05
C TYR A 18 -0.09 28.65 7.55
N LEU A 19 1.08 28.63 8.19
CA LEU A 19 1.22 28.30 9.60
C LEU A 19 0.83 29.46 10.54
N ASN A 20 0.80 30.69 10.03
CA ASN A 20 0.63 31.92 10.80
C ASN A 20 1.59 32.04 12.01
N ARG A 21 2.71 31.32 11.98
CA ARG A 21 3.79 31.36 12.99
C ARG A 21 5.08 30.80 12.41
N LYS A 22 6.22 31.27 12.93
CA LYS A 22 7.53 30.80 12.48
C LYS A 22 7.85 29.42 13.05
N PRO A 23 8.17 28.41 12.22
CA PRO A 23 8.69 27.14 12.70
C PRO A 23 10.13 27.31 13.20
N LYS A 24 10.53 26.47 14.17
CA LYS A 24 11.93 26.35 14.62
C LYS A 24 12.76 25.61 13.58
N ASN A 25 12.20 24.54 13.03
CA ASN A 25 12.86 23.73 12.00
C ASN A 25 11.84 23.15 11.00
N VAL A 26 12.28 23.04 9.73
CA VAL A 26 11.58 22.37 8.63
C VAL A 26 12.50 21.31 8.07
N HIS A 27 12.22 20.05 8.40
CA HIS A 27 13.02 18.92 7.97
C HIS A 27 12.31 18.14 6.85
N HIS A 28 12.94 18.03 5.67
CA HIS A 28 12.44 17.22 4.57
C HIS A 28 12.65 15.73 4.89
N ILE A 29 11.55 14.95 4.92
CA ILE A 29 11.60 13.51 5.19
C ILE A 29 11.79 12.75 3.88
N GLN A 30 10.84 12.91 2.96
CA GLN A 30 10.87 12.25 1.64
C GLN A 30 9.87 12.89 0.69
N SER A 31 10.14 12.84 -0.63
CA SER A 31 9.24 13.35 -1.67
C SER A 31 8.67 14.74 -1.33
N SER A 32 7.39 14.83 -0.97
CA SER A 32 6.68 16.08 -0.58
C SER A 32 6.22 16.05 0.88
N VAL A 33 6.97 15.38 1.77
CA VAL A 33 6.67 15.25 3.20
C VAL A 33 7.74 15.94 4.03
N TYR A 34 7.31 16.81 4.95
CA TYR A 34 8.17 17.59 5.83
C TYR A 34 7.73 17.44 7.29
N LEU A 35 8.69 17.34 8.20
CA LEU A 35 8.49 17.49 9.64
C LEU A 35 8.69 18.95 10.01
N ILE A 36 7.65 19.56 10.54
CA ILE A 36 7.68 20.95 11.04
C ILE A 36 7.74 20.90 12.56
N THR A 37 8.76 21.52 13.14
CA THR A 37 8.95 21.58 14.60
C THR A 37 8.87 23.03 15.07
N PHE A 38 8.22 23.28 16.20
CA PHE A 38 8.07 24.59 16.83
C PHE A 38 8.84 24.68 18.14
N GLU A 39 9.05 25.92 18.67
CA GLU A 39 9.86 26.18 19.85
C GLU A 39 9.46 25.34 21.07
N LYS A 40 8.21 25.13 21.36
CA LYS A 40 7.74 24.41 22.57
C LYS A 40 7.68 22.89 22.37
N GLY A 41 8.47 22.32 21.43
CA GLY A 41 8.52 20.88 21.17
C GLY A 41 7.32 20.31 20.42
N HIS A 42 6.34 21.14 20.07
CA HIS A 42 5.24 20.72 19.20
C HIS A 42 5.74 20.45 17.79
N SER A 43 5.28 19.37 17.18
CA SER A 43 5.64 19.02 15.80
C SER A 43 4.42 18.56 15.01
N MET A 44 4.46 18.76 13.69
CA MET A 44 3.44 18.29 12.75
C MET A 44 4.09 17.81 11.46
N ILE A 45 3.38 16.99 10.72
CA ILE A 45 3.74 16.64 9.34
C ILE A 45 3.05 17.63 8.39
N LEU A 46 3.80 18.12 7.41
CA LEU A 46 3.26 18.80 6.23
C LEU A 46 3.42 17.84 5.04
N LYS A 47 2.31 17.47 4.41
CA LYS A 47 2.31 16.55 3.25
C LYS A 47 1.73 17.23 2.02
N GLY A 48 2.38 17.03 0.87
CA GLY A 48 1.90 17.46 -0.44
C GLY A 48 1.06 16.37 -1.12
N PHE A 49 -0.16 16.69 -1.47
CA PHE A 49 -1.13 15.83 -2.17
C PHE A 49 -1.17 16.22 -3.65
N ASP A 50 -1.43 15.26 -4.54
CA ASP A 50 -1.45 15.49 -6.00
C ASP A 50 -2.65 16.37 -6.44
N SER A 51 -3.73 16.39 -5.65
CA SER A 51 -4.89 17.26 -5.90
C SER A 51 -5.57 17.68 -4.60
N PHE A 52 -6.41 18.72 -4.69
CA PHE A 52 -7.24 19.16 -3.57
C PHE A 52 -8.21 18.06 -3.12
N GLU A 53 -8.81 17.34 -4.08
CA GLU A 53 -9.76 16.26 -3.80
C GLU A 53 -9.11 15.11 -3.04
N LYS A 54 -7.83 14.79 -3.31
CA LYS A 54 -7.09 13.78 -2.54
C LYS A 54 -6.86 14.22 -1.09
N TRP A 55 -6.49 15.48 -0.89
CA TRP A 55 -6.35 16.04 0.46
C TRP A 55 -7.68 16.03 1.20
N ASP A 56 -8.74 16.55 0.58
CA ASP A 56 -10.06 16.68 1.20
C ASP A 56 -10.66 15.31 1.57
N ARG A 57 -10.54 14.34 0.68
CA ARG A 57 -11.00 12.96 0.91
C ARG A 57 -10.29 12.30 2.08
N GLN A 58 -8.97 12.46 2.21
CA GLN A 58 -8.24 11.92 3.36
C GLN A 58 -8.57 12.67 4.65
N ARG A 59 -8.79 13.98 4.58
CA ARG A 59 -9.25 14.80 5.70
C ARG A 59 -10.61 14.31 6.21
N GLU A 60 -11.54 14.09 5.30
CA GLU A 60 -12.87 13.57 5.62
C GLU A 60 -12.77 12.17 6.24
N LEU A 61 -12.06 11.24 5.60
CA LEU A 61 -11.86 9.89 6.10
C LEU A 61 -11.29 9.88 7.52
N THR A 62 -10.17 10.55 7.75
CA THR A 62 -9.49 10.53 9.05
C THR A 62 -10.31 11.19 10.15
N SER A 63 -11.12 12.19 9.81
CA SER A 63 -12.07 12.81 10.74
C SER A 63 -13.19 11.84 11.12
N LEU A 64 -13.85 11.21 10.15
CA LEU A 64 -14.93 10.26 10.38
C LEU A 64 -14.47 9.01 11.11
N LEU A 65 -13.30 8.48 10.79
CA LEU A 65 -12.70 7.35 11.51
C LEU A 65 -12.56 7.66 13.01
N LYS A 66 -11.99 8.81 13.36
CA LYS A 66 -11.85 9.22 14.75
C LYS A 66 -13.19 9.44 15.45
N GLN A 67 -14.16 10.06 14.76
CA GLN A 67 -15.53 10.26 15.30
C GLN A 67 -16.24 8.93 15.58
N LYS A 68 -15.94 7.88 14.80
CA LYS A 68 -16.49 6.53 14.95
C LYS A 68 -15.64 5.63 15.87
N GLY A 69 -14.64 6.18 16.57
CA GLY A 69 -13.84 5.46 17.58
C GLY A 69 -12.58 4.79 17.04
N PHE A 70 -12.23 4.89 15.75
CA PHE A 70 -10.96 4.41 15.24
C PHE A 70 -9.87 5.46 15.44
N HIS A 71 -9.15 5.39 16.56
CA HIS A 71 -8.12 6.37 16.93
C HIS A 71 -6.70 6.00 16.46
N GLN A 72 -6.53 4.79 15.90
CA GLN A 72 -5.23 4.32 15.38
C GLN A 72 -4.97 4.85 13.96
N THR A 73 -5.17 6.14 13.79
CA THR A 73 -4.87 6.90 12.56
C THR A 73 -4.48 8.34 12.90
N TYR A 74 -3.96 9.06 11.91
CA TYR A 74 -3.65 10.49 12.03
C TYR A 74 -4.91 11.35 11.80
N TYR A 75 -4.77 12.64 12.09
CA TYR A 75 -5.77 13.66 11.79
C TYR A 75 -5.16 14.72 10.88
N ILE A 76 -5.84 15.06 9.80
CA ILE A 76 -5.48 16.22 8.96
C ILE A 76 -6.12 17.46 9.58
N HIS A 77 -5.29 18.46 9.87
CA HIS A 77 -5.73 19.67 10.58
C HIS A 77 -6.72 20.47 9.74
N GLN A 78 -7.97 20.58 10.20
CA GLN A 78 -9.07 21.22 9.46
C GLN A 78 -9.01 22.76 9.52
N ASN A 79 -8.37 23.30 10.55
CA ASN A 79 -8.31 24.75 10.78
C ASN A 79 -7.38 25.47 9.80
N LEU A 80 -6.62 24.73 8.99
CA LEU A 80 -5.66 25.26 8.04
C LEU A 80 -6.01 24.74 6.65
N MET A 81 -6.53 25.62 5.80
CA MET A 81 -6.79 25.27 4.38
C MET A 81 -5.47 25.01 3.66
N PRO A 82 -5.36 23.95 2.83
CA PRO A 82 -4.11 23.60 2.18
C PRO A 82 -3.68 24.69 1.19
N PHE A 83 -2.37 24.85 1.02
CA PHE A 83 -1.82 25.76 0.01
C PHE A 83 -1.19 25.00 -1.16
N GLN A 84 -1.25 25.61 -2.35
CA GLN A 84 -0.67 25.00 -3.54
C GLN A 84 0.79 25.45 -3.76
N PHE A 85 1.66 24.47 -4.06
CA PHE A 85 3.05 24.74 -4.46
C PHE A 85 3.56 23.66 -5.41
N LYS A 86 4.15 24.07 -6.55
CA LYS A 86 4.69 23.16 -7.60
C LYS A 86 3.74 22.00 -7.96
N GLY A 87 2.48 22.34 -8.22
CA GLY A 87 1.45 21.37 -8.63
C GLY A 87 0.92 20.45 -7.52
N LYS A 88 1.34 20.61 -6.28
CA LYS A 88 0.84 19.87 -5.11
C LYS A 88 0.10 20.77 -4.13
N TRP A 89 -0.83 20.16 -3.40
CA TRP A 89 -1.58 20.79 -2.31
C TRP A 89 -1.00 20.36 -0.96
N TYR A 90 -0.48 21.30 -0.20
CA TYR A 90 0.17 21.03 1.08
C TYR A 90 -0.78 21.25 2.25
N GLY A 91 -1.03 20.19 3.02
CA GLY A 91 -1.82 20.21 4.25
C GLY A 91 -1.05 19.64 5.43
N SER A 92 -1.37 20.11 6.63
CA SER A 92 -0.73 19.65 7.87
C SER A 92 -1.54 18.56 8.55
N MET A 93 -0.85 17.65 9.23
CA MET A 93 -1.42 16.53 9.98
C MET A 93 -0.62 16.20 11.23
N ASP A 94 -1.20 15.36 12.08
CA ASP A 94 -0.54 14.87 13.28
C ASP A 94 0.84 14.27 12.98
N TYR A 95 1.79 14.58 13.85
CA TYR A 95 3.07 13.88 13.92
C TYR A 95 3.06 12.93 15.11
N PHE A 96 3.39 11.68 14.86
CA PHE A 96 3.62 10.68 15.91
C PHE A 96 5.09 10.31 15.96
N PRO A 97 5.77 10.55 17.08
CA PRO A 97 7.13 10.06 17.26
C PRO A 97 7.16 8.53 17.09
N PRO A 98 8.01 8.01 16.18
CA PRO A 98 8.08 6.57 15.95
C PRO A 98 8.76 5.86 17.11
N ASN A 99 8.34 4.61 17.37
CA ASN A 99 9.04 3.72 18.28
C ASN A 99 10.39 3.27 17.70
N LYS A 100 11.35 2.95 18.57
CA LYS A 100 12.64 2.35 18.16
C LYS A 100 12.42 0.98 17.49
N LYS A 101 11.47 0.18 18.01
CA LYS A 101 11.04 -1.09 17.39
C LYS A 101 9.97 -0.78 16.35
N LYS A 102 10.37 -0.76 15.08
CA LYS A 102 9.45 -0.57 13.95
C LYS A 102 8.64 -1.83 13.70
N PHE A 103 7.43 -1.66 13.16
CA PHE A 103 6.62 -2.76 12.64
C PHE A 103 7.36 -3.52 11.52
N ARG A 104 7.30 -4.86 11.54
CA ARG A 104 7.93 -5.73 10.53
C ARG A 104 7.09 -6.96 10.26
N PHE A 105 6.87 -7.29 9.00
CA PHE A 105 6.20 -8.54 8.62
C PHE A 105 7.00 -9.82 8.95
N SER A 106 8.30 -9.72 9.20
CA SER A 106 9.12 -10.83 9.68
C SER A 106 8.87 -11.21 11.16
N ASN A 107 8.04 -10.44 11.88
CA ASN A 107 7.70 -10.69 13.28
C ASN A 107 6.23 -11.15 13.38
N ASP A 108 5.97 -12.30 13.97
CA ASP A 108 4.64 -12.92 14.06
C ASP A 108 3.63 -12.04 14.80
N LYS A 109 4.06 -11.48 15.94
CA LYS A 109 3.20 -10.58 16.71
C LYS A 109 2.81 -9.34 15.90
N ASP A 110 3.77 -8.75 15.18
CA ASP A 110 3.48 -7.60 14.31
C ASP A 110 2.52 -8.00 13.18
N ARG A 111 2.67 -9.19 12.59
CA ARG A 111 1.74 -9.70 11.55
C ARG A 111 0.31 -9.80 12.06
N LEU A 112 0.12 -10.38 13.24
CA LEU A 112 -1.21 -10.51 13.84
C LEU A 112 -1.79 -9.15 14.23
N GLU A 113 -1.00 -8.29 14.87
CA GLU A 113 -1.44 -6.95 15.26
C GLU A 113 -1.79 -6.08 14.04
N GLY A 114 -0.99 -6.16 12.97
CA GLY A 114 -1.22 -5.40 11.75
C GLY A 114 -2.52 -5.78 11.02
N ILE A 115 -2.83 -7.07 10.91
CA ILE A 115 -4.07 -7.51 10.25
C ILE A 115 -5.31 -7.23 11.12
N GLN A 116 -5.19 -7.31 12.45
CA GLN A 116 -6.25 -6.92 13.38
C GLN A 116 -6.55 -5.41 13.30
N LEU A 117 -5.49 -4.59 13.18
CA LEU A 117 -5.67 -3.15 12.96
C LEU A 117 -6.38 -2.86 11.65
N LEU A 118 -6.03 -3.60 10.59
CA LEU A 118 -6.67 -3.47 9.27
C LEU A 118 -8.14 -3.90 9.32
N GLU A 119 -8.46 -4.99 10.03
CA GLU A 119 -9.84 -5.45 10.27
C GLU A 119 -10.66 -4.38 11.00
N SER A 120 -10.12 -3.85 12.11
CA SER A 120 -10.77 -2.78 12.88
C SER A 120 -11.03 -1.53 12.03
N PHE A 121 -10.09 -1.19 11.13
CA PHE A 121 -10.28 -0.11 10.16
C PHE A 121 -11.44 -0.41 9.20
N HIS A 122 -11.51 -1.63 8.65
CA HIS A 122 -12.59 -2.04 7.74
C HIS A 122 -13.96 -2.02 8.43
N ASP A 123 -14.04 -2.51 9.66
CA ASP A 123 -15.31 -2.57 10.41
C ASP A 123 -15.88 -1.16 10.66
N VAL A 124 -15.03 -0.21 10.98
CA VAL A 124 -15.46 1.19 11.14
C VAL A 124 -15.79 1.82 9.78
N SER A 125 -14.96 1.56 8.77
CA SER A 125 -15.11 2.20 7.44
C SER A 125 -16.30 1.66 6.64
N GLU A 126 -16.82 0.48 6.97
CA GLU A 126 -17.98 -0.14 6.32
C GLU A 126 -19.26 0.72 6.38
N ASN A 127 -19.36 1.54 7.42
CA ASN A 127 -20.52 2.40 7.66
C ASN A 127 -20.24 3.88 7.37
N LEU A 128 -19.13 4.19 6.68
CA LEU A 128 -18.80 5.56 6.30
C LEU A 128 -19.32 5.89 4.90
N SER A 129 -19.98 7.04 4.77
CA SER A 129 -20.38 7.60 3.49
C SER A 129 -19.28 8.56 3.00
N ILE A 130 -18.33 8.03 2.26
CA ILE A 130 -17.20 8.80 1.68
C ILE A 130 -17.19 8.60 0.17
N ASN A 131 -17.03 9.68 -0.57
CA ASN A 131 -16.85 9.61 -2.03
C ASN A 131 -15.44 9.12 -2.38
N ALA A 132 -15.21 7.81 -2.25
CA ALA A 132 -13.95 7.16 -2.61
C ALA A 132 -14.01 6.58 -4.03
N PRO A 133 -12.90 6.58 -4.77
CA PRO A 133 -12.85 5.96 -6.09
C PRO A 133 -13.12 4.46 -5.97
N MET A 134 -13.85 3.91 -6.95
CA MET A 134 -14.04 2.47 -7.04
C MET A 134 -12.73 1.78 -7.44
N PHE A 135 -12.36 0.75 -6.71
CA PHE A 135 -11.19 -0.06 -7.03
C PHE A 135 -11.56 -1.22 -7.96
N ASN A 136 -10.79 -1.40 -9.02
CA ASN A 136 -10.95 -2.54 -9.93
C ASN A 136 -9.62 -3.29 -10.05
N GLN A 137 -9.53 -4.44 -9.37
CA GLN A 137 -8.32 -5.25 -9.29
C GLN A 137 -7.97 -5.88 -10.65
N SER A 138 -8.95 -6.45 -11.35
CA SER A 138 -8.74 -7.08 -12.66
C SER A 138 -8.20 -6.07 -13.68
N LYS A 139 -8.83 -4.90 -13.81
CA LYS A 139 -8.36 -3.83 -14.71
C LYS A 139 -6.91 -3.44 -14.40
N LYS A 140 -6.59 -3.20 -13.12
CA LYS A 140 -5.25 -2.81 -12.67
C LYS A 140 -4.20 -3.87 -13.03
N TRP A 141 -4.55 -5.15 -12.92
CA TRP A 141 -3.65 -6.24 -13.25
C TRP A 141 -3.48 -6.43 -14.75
N LYS A 142 -4.55 -6.32 -15.55
CA LYS A 142 -4.48 -6.33 -17.02
C LYS A 142 -3.54 -5.25 -17.54
N GLU A 143 -3.66 -4.05 -17.03
CA GLU A 143 -2.78 -2.93 -17.38
C GLU A 143 -1.31 -3.21 -17.00
N ARG A 144 -1.06 -3.75 -15.81
CA ARG A 144 0.30 -4.11 -15.36
C ARG A 144 0.94 -5.21 -16.22
N LEU A 145 0.21 -6.28 -16.47
CA LEU A 145 0.69 -7.39 -17.29
C LEU A 145 0.94 -6.93 -18.73
N SER A 146 0.03 -6.15 -19.31
CA SER A 146 0.21 -5.57 -20.65
C SER A 146 1.46 -4.71 -20.75
N LEU A 147 1.69 -3.83 -19.75
CA LEU A 147 2.88 -2.99 -19.71
C LEU A 147 4.16 -3.84 -19.52
N PHE A 148 4.12 -4.86 -18.67
CA PHE A 148 5.26 -5.76 -18.45
C PHE A 148 5.63 -6.50 -19.75
N LYS A 149 4.65 -7.00 -20.50
CA LYS A 149 4.90 -7.62 -21.82
C LYS A 149 5.52 -6.64 -22.82
N LYS A 150 5.11 -5.38 -22.83
CA LYS A 150 5.73 -4.33 -23.65
C LYS A 150 7.19 -4.07 -23.25
N ASN A 151 7.51 -4.22 -21.96
CA ASN A 151 8.87 -4.05 -21.41
C ASN A 151 9.73 -5.30 -21.55
N PHE A 152 9.26 -6.38 -22.16
CA PHE A 152 9.96 -7.67 -22.28
C PHE A 152 11.41 -7.51 -22.74
N SER A 153 11.66 -6.77 -23.82
CA SER A 153 13.00 -6.55 -24.39
C SER A 153 13.96 -5.81 -23.44
N TYR A 154 13.42 -5.01 -22.53
CA TYR A 154 14.23 -4.38 -21.48
C TYR A 154 14.53 -5.37 -20.34
N VAL A 155 13.53 -6.09 -19.85
CA VAL A 155 13.67 -7.01 -18.70
C VAL A 155 14.63 -8.17 -19.04
N ARG A 156 14.58 -8.70 -20.27
CA ARG A 156 15.42 -9.82 -20.72
C ARG A 156 16.93 -9.47 -20.75
N GLN A 157 17.32 -8.21 -20.64
CA GLN A 157 18.72 -7.82 -20.50
C GLN A 157 19.30 -8.19 -19.13
N TYR A 158 18.45 -8.49 -18.16
CA TYR A 158 18.81 -8.71 -16.75
C TYR A 158 18.28 -10.05 -16.21
N VAL A 159 17.27 -10.63 -16.82
CA VAL A 159 16.58 -11.85 -16.39
C VAL A 159 16.49 -12.82 -17.57
N SER A 160 16.66 -14.12 -17.31
CA SER A 160 16.52 -15.14 -18.37
C SER A 160 15.10 -15.13 -18.94
N GLU A 161 15.00 -15.43 -20.23
CA GLU A 161 13.74 -15.45 -20.93
C GLU A 161 12.74 -16.47 -20.35
N ASP A 162 13.25 -17.60 -19.84
CA ASP A 162 12.43 -18.65 -19.24
C ASP A 162 11.74 -18.16 -17.96
N ILE A 163 12.46 -17.45 -17.08
CA ILE A 163 11.88 -16.84 -15.88
C ILE A 163 10.81 -15.80 -16.26
N ILE A 164 11.08 -14.95 -17.25
CA ILE A 164 10.12 -13.94 -17.71
C ILE A 164 8.85 -14.60 -18.27
N LYS A 165 9.01 -15.65 -19.10
CA LYS A 165 7.87 -16.43 -19.64
C LYS A 165 7.07 -17.08 -18.54
N GLU A 166 7.72 -17.60 -17.52
CA GLU A 166 7.05 -18.22 -16.38
C GLU A 166 6.24 -17.20 -15.57
N TRP A 167 6.79 -16.01 -15.31
CA TRP A 167 6.03 -14.93 -14.69
C TRP A 167 4.81 -14.51 -15.50
N ILE A 168 4.95 -14.41 -16.84
CA ILE A 168 3.83 -14.07 -17.73
C ILE A 168 2.77 -15.18 -17.68
N ARG A 169 3.19 -16.45 -17.75
CA ARG A 169 2.30 -17.61 -17.68
C ARG A 169 1.47 -17.61 -16.38
N TRP A 170 2.12 -17.38 -15.23
CA TRP A 170 1.40 -17.27 -13.96
C TRP A 170 0.48 -16.04 -13.92
N GLY A 171 0.93 -14.92 -14.48
CA GLY A 171 0.10 -13.71 -14.56
C GLY A 171 -1.16 -13.89 -15.38
N GLU A 172 -1.07 -14.56 -16.54
CA GLU A 172 -2.21 -14.87 -17.41
C GLU A 172 -3.17 -15.85 -16.74
N TRP A 173 -2.64 -16.97 -16.25
CA TRP A 173 -3.42 -18.01 -15.58
C TRP A 173 -4.15 -17.48 -14.34
N SER A 174 -3.45 -16.72 -13.51
CA SER A 174 -4.04 -16.09 -12.32
C SER A 174 -5.16 -15.13 -12.68
N LEU A 175 -4.95 -14.32 -13.72
CA LEU A 175 -5.91 -13.32 -14.14
C LEU A 175 -7.16 -13.94 -14.75
N GLU A 176 -7.00 -15.00 -15.56
CA GLU A 176 -8.12 -15.76 -16.15
C GLU A 176 -8.98 -16.39 -15.04
N GLY A 177 -8.33 -17.08 -14.08
CA GLY A 177 -9.02 -17.68 -12.95
C GLY A 177 -9.69 -16.66 -12.05
N PHE A 178 -9.02 -15.55 -11.76
CA PHE A 178 -9.59 -14.47 -10.97
C PHE A 178 -10.83 -13.87 -11.66
N ASP A 179 -10.75 -13.56 -12.94
CA ASP A 179 -11.88 -13.00 -13.72
C ASP A 179 -13.10 -13.95 -13.73
N LYS A 180 -12.87 -15.25 -13.72
CA LYS A 180 -13.94 -16.25 -13.66
C LYS A 180 -14.69 -16.22 -12.33
N TYR A 181 -14.00 -16.00 -11.20
CA TYR A 181 -14.57 -16.12 -9.86
C TYR A 181 -14.77 -14.79 -9.13
N GLN A 182 -14.25 -13.66 -9.62
CA GLN A 182 -14.32 -12.35 -8.96
C GLN A 182 -15.75 -11.86 -8.67
N SER A 183 -16.74 -12.33 -9.42
CA SER A 183 -18.14 -11.95 -9.19
C SER A 183 -18.67 -12.29 -7.79
N LEU A 184 -18.00 -13.20 -7.06
CA LEU A 184 -18.29 -13.48 -5.66
C LEU A 184 -17.90 -12.29 -4.78
N TRP A 185 -16.75 -11.65 -5.07
CA TRP A 185 -16.29 -10.47 -4.35
C TRP A 185 -17.12 -9.22 -4.69
N ASP A 186 -17.62 -9.11 -5.92
CA ASP A 186 -18.46 -7.98 -6.33
C ASP A 186 -19.78 -7.90 -5.52
N LYS A 187 -20.21 -9.05 -4.96
CA LYS A 187 -21.38 -9.15 -4.09
C LYS A 187 -21.09 -8.83 -2.62
N GLU A 188 -19.83 -8.81 -2.22
CA GLU A 188 -19.46 -8.46 -0.85
C GLU A 188 -19.73 -6.98 -0.57
N LYS A 189 -20.05 -6.68 0.69
CA LYS A 189 -20.20 -5.30 1.15
C LYS A 189 -18.87 -4.56 0.97
N LYS A 190 -18.94 -3.38 0.35
CA LYS A 190 -17.77 -2.54 0.13
C LYS A 190 -17.46 -1.76 1.40
N VAL A 191 -16.16 -1.63 1.65
CA VAL A 191 -15.57 -0.80 2.71
C VAL A 191 -14.67 0.24 2.07
N ILE A 192 -14.18 1.19 2.84
CA ILE A 192 -13.01 1.94 2.41
C ILE A 192 -11.79 1.07 2.68
N ILE A 193 -11.08 0.65 1.63
CA ILE A 193 -9.81 -0.05 1.74
C ILE A 193 -8.66 0.94 1.88
N HIS A 194 -7.56 0.51 2.52
CA HIS A 194 -6.33 1.28 2.59
C HIS A 194 -5.64 1.37 1.21
N GLY A 195 -5.61 0.25 0.50
CA GLY A 195 -5.08 0.13 -0.87
C GLY A 195 -3.56 0.02 -0.98
N ASP A 196 -2.82 0.17 0.14
CA ASP A 196 -1.37 -0.07 0.23
C ASP A 196 -0.95 -0.62 1.59
N CYS A 197 -1.07 -1.94 1.77
CA CYS A 197 -0.69 -2.63 3.01
C CYS A 197 0.83 -2.86 3.11
N ALA A 198 1.65 -1.82 2.86
CA ALA A 198 3.09 -1.90 3.03
C ALA A 198 3.49 -1.69 4.50
N HIS A 199 4.60 -2.32 4.95
CA HIS A 199 5.03 -2.28 6.35
C HIS A 199 5.23 -0.86 6.91
N HIS A 200 5.65 0.10 6.07
CA HIS A 200 5.88 1.48 6.50
C HIS A 200 4.59 2.27 6.73
N ASN A 201 3.44 1.74 6.28
CA ASN A 201 2.11 2.32 6.54
C ASN A 201 1.52 1.85 7.89
N PHE A 202 2.19 0.91 8.55
CA PHE A 202 1.92 0.48 9.92
C PHE A 202 2.91 1.13 10.87
N LEU A 203 2.60 2.33 11.34
CA LEU A 203 3.49 3.12 12.19
C LEU A 203 3.33 2.70 13.66
N ARG A 204 4.39 2.15 14.26
CA ARG A 204 4.43 1.97 15.70
C ARG A 204 4.87 3.27 16.36
N ARG A 205 3.99 3.87 17.15
CA ARG A 205 4.24 5.11 17.92
C ARG A 205 5.19 4.85 19.10
N ALA A 206 5.74 5.92 19.66
CA ALA A 206 6.61 5.85 20.83
C ALA A 206 5.95 5.16 22.05
N ASP A 207 4.63 5.30 22.22
CA ASP A 207 3.83 4.65 23.28
C ASP A 207 3.54 3.16 23.00
N GLY A 208 4.00 2.63 21.87
CA GLY A 208 3.77 1.24 21.45
C GLY A 208 2.52 1.02 20.60
N THR A 209 1.63 1.99 20.50
CA THR A 209 0.40 1.88 19.68
C THR A 209 0.72 1.72 18.20
N LEU A 210 0.12 0.74 17.53
CA LEU A 210 0.18 0.59 16.08
C LEU A 210 -0.88 1.48 15.41
N THR A 211 -0.50 2.16 14.32
CA THR A 211 -1.31 3.18 13.66
C THR A 211 -1.21 3.04 12.16
N LEU A 212 -2.35 3.08 11.47
CA LEU A 212 -2.40 3.17 10.00
C LEU A 212 -2.17 4.60 9.54
N ILE A 213 -1.27 4.77 8.57
CA ILE A 213 -0.94 6.05 7.95
C ILE A 213 -0.92 5.93 6.43
N ASP A 214 -1.02 7.06 5.73
CA ASP A 214 -0.88 7.17 4.27
C ASP A 214 -2.01 6.52 3.46
N PHE A 215 -3.19 7.14 3.51
CA PHE A 215 -4.37 6.73 2.73
C PHE A 215 -4.37 7.24 1.27
N ASP A 216 -3.22 7.44 0.64
CA ASP A 216 -3.12 7.95 -0.74
C ASP A 216 -3.78 7.05 -1.79
N LEU A 217 -3.89 5.75 -1.50
CA LEU A 217 -4.49 4.74 -2.36
C LEU A 217 -5.85 4.23 -1.86
N MET A 218 -6.45 4.96 -0.90
CA MET A 218 -7.78 4.61 -0.40
C MET A 218 -8.81 4.53 -1.54
N ALA A 219 -9.68 3.55 -1.45
CA ALA A 219 -10.72 3.31 -2.46
C ALA A 219 -11.91 2.56 -1.84
N SER A 220 -13.03 2.53 -2.54
CA SER A 220 -14.17 1.67 -2.18
C SER A 220 -14.03 0.31 -2.85
N ALA A 221 -13.95 -0.76 -2.05
CA ALA A 221 -13.81 -2.14 -2.52
C ALA A 221 -14.23 -3.14 -1.44
N PRO A 222 -14.38 -4.44 -1.77
CA PRO A 222 -14.44 -5.50 -0.78
C PRO A 222 -13.17 -5.55 0.08
N ARG A 223 -13.32 -5.86 1.37
CA ARG A 223 -12.19 -5.94 2.32
C ARG A 223 -11.12 -6.97 1.95
N CYS A 224 -11.51 -8.01 1.22
CA CYS A 224 -10.60 -9.04 0.72
C CYS A 224 -9.43 -8.47 -0.12
N ILE A 225 -9.59 -7.31 -0.74
CA ILE A 225 -8.51 -6.64 -1.51
C ILE A 225 -7.33 -6.26 -0.63
N ASP A 226 -7.56 -5.66 0.54
CA ASP A 226 -6.48 -5.33 1.48
C ASP A 226 -5.91 -6.59 2.14
N TYR A 227 -6.74 -7.58 2.46
CA TYR A 227 -6.29 -8.87 2.98
C TYR A 227 -5.42 -9.62 1.97
N LEU A 228 -5.75 -9.57 0.68
CA LEU A 228 -4.92 -10.11 -0.38
C LEU A 228 -3.55 -9.41 -0.45
N GLN A 229 -3.54 -8.08 -0.38
CA GLN A 229 -2.28 -7.32 -0.35
C GLN A 229 -1.46 -7.68 0.89
N TYR A 230 -2.10 -7.81 2.04
CA TYR A 230 -1.46 -8.19 3.29
C TYR A 230 -0.88 -9.61 3.20
N ALA A 231 -1.66 -10.58 2.72
CA ALA A 231 -1.22 -11.96 2.51
C ALA A 231 0.02 -12.03 1.60
N ASN A 232 0.02 -11.30 0.48
CA ASN A 232 1.19 -11.19 -0.41
C ASN A 232 2.43 -10.57 0.26
N ARG A 233 2.26 -9.74 1.30
CA ARG A 233 3.39 -9.14 2.03
C ARG A 233 3.96 -10.11 3.07
N ILE A 234 3.10 -10.84 3.79
CA ILE A 234 3.56 -11.77 4.82
C ILE A 234 4.08 -13.08 4.24
N SER A 235 3.59 -13.52 3.07
CA SER A 235 4.01 -14.78 2.44
C SER A 235 5.53 -14.90 2.24
N GLN A 236 6.22 -13.78 2.00
CA GLN A 236 7.69 -13.73 1.86
C GLN A 236 8.46 -13.97 3.17
N HIS A 237 7.75 -14.07 4.29
CA HIS A 237 8.31 -14.26 5.65
C HIS A 237 7.82 -15.54 6.32
N LEU A 238 7.14 -16.41 5.57
CA LEU A 238 6.64 -17.70 6.01
C LEU A 238 7.48 -18.81 5.34
N GLU A 239 7.71 -19.91 6.05
CA GLU A 239 8.45 -21.04 5.52
C GLU A 239 7.60 -21.83 4.51
N ASP A 240 6.34 -22.06 4.84
CA ASP A 240 5.34 -22.69 3.95
C ASP A 240 4.11 -21.79 3.79
N ALA A 241 4.28 -20.70 3.05
CA ALA A 241 3.23 -19.70 2.88
C ALA A 241 1.92 -20.28 2.32
N ALA A 242 1.96 -21.33 1.51
CA ALA A 242 0.76 -21.99 0.97
C ALA A 242 -0.14 -22.60 2.05
N ASN A 243 0.40 -22.93 3.21
CA ASN A 243 -0.31 -23.48 4.35
C ASN A 243 -0.41 -22.51 5.52
N GLU A 244 0.68 -21.86 5.93
CA GLU A 244 0.73 -20.98 7.10
C GLU A 244 -0.12 -19.72 6.99
N LEU A 245 -0.41 -19.21 5.77
CA LEU A 245 -1.32 -18.08 5.58
C LEU A 245 -2.70 -18.29 6.21
N TRP A 246 -3.16 -19.55 6.24
CA TRP A 246 -4.49 -19.90 6.75
C TRP A 246 -4.55 -20.06 8.27
N GLU A 247 -3.40 -19.99 8.96
CA GLU A 247 -3.32 -19.92 10.42
C GLU A 247 -3.63 -18.50 10.93
N VAL A 248 -3.56 -17.48 10.04
CA VAL A 248 -3.98 -16.13 10.35
C VAL A 248 -5.51 -16.05 10.33
N PRO A 249 -6.20 -15.76 11.46
CA PRO A 249 -7.66 -15.86 11.57
C PRO A 249 -8.43 -15.10 10.48
N GLN A 250 -7.98 -13.89 10.14
CA GLN A 250 -8.61 -13.06 9.12
C GLN A 250 -8.48 -13.61 7.70
N LEU A 251 -7.46 -14.44 7.44
CA LEU A 251 -7.21 -15.06 6.15
C LEU A 251 -7.82 -16.45 6.02
N GLN A 252 -8.09 -17.14 7.13
CA GLN A 252 -8.60 -18.50 7.16
C GLN A 252 -9.85 -18.70 6.30
N ARG A 253 -10.78 -17.75 6.29
CA ARG A 253 -12.01 -17.81 5.49
C ARG A 253 -11.78 -17.84 3.98
N TYR A 254 -10.62 -17.37 3.50
CA TYR A 254 -10.27 -17.34 2.09
C TYR A 254 -9.53 -18.58 1.60
N GLN A 255 -9.25 -19.52 2.49
CA GLN A 255 -8.50 -20.77 2.15
C GLN A 255 -9.16 -21.62 1.07
N SER A 256 -10.47 -21.47 0.84
CA SER A 256 -11.25 -22.15 -0.21
C SER A 256 -11.90 -21.19 -1.18
N ASP A 257 -11.60 -19.89 -1.10
CA ASP A 257 -12.07 -18.89 -2.03
C ASP A 257 -11.21 -18.92 -3.31
N LEU A 258 -11.78 -19.42 -4.40
CA LEU A 258 -11.07 -19.57 -5.67
C LEU A 258 -10.56 -18.23 -6.21
N ALA A 259 -11.33 -17.14 -6.09
CA ALA A 259 -10.88 -15.82 -6.52
C ALA A 259 -9.64 -15.38 -5.73
N PHE A 260 -9.63 -15.60 -4.40
CA PHE A 260 -8.50 -15.25 -3.54
C PHE A 260 -7.26 -16.10 -3.84
N LEU A 261 -7.45 -17.41 -4.04
CA LEU A 261 -6.35 -18.33 -4.35
C LEU A 261 -5.69 -18.00 -5.70
N TYR A 262 -6.49 -17.75 -6.76
CA TYR A 262 -5.96 -17.27 -8.04
C TYR A 262 -5.26 -15.91 -7.88
N ALA A 263 -5.84 -15.02 -7.08
CA ALA A 263 -5.27 -13.70 -6.84
C ALA A 263 -3.92 -13.74 -6.13
N LEU A 264 -3.70 -14.70 -5.21
CA LEU A 264 -2.42 -14.89 -4.52
C LEU A 264 -1.29 -15.31 -5.47
N THR A 265 -1.59 -16.05 -6.54
CA THR A 265 -0.57 -16.51 -7.50
C THR A 265 -0.19 -15.44 -8.52
N TYR A 266 -0.90 -14.31 -8.58
CA TYR A 266 -0.60 -13.23 -9.51
C TYR A 266 0.69 -12.48 -9.11
N PRO A 267 1.71 -12.37 -10.00
CA PRO A 267 3.00 -11.76 -9.71
C PRO A 267 2.95 -10.21 -9.60
N THR A 268 2.13 -9.70 -8.68
CA THR A 268 1.78 -8.26 -8.61
C THR A 268 2.97 -7.36 -8.33
N ASP A 269 3.88 -7.77 -7.45
CA ASP A 269 5.10 -7.04 -7.08
C ASP A 269 6.15 -7.10 -8.21
N ILE A 270 6.33 -8.26 -8.86
CA ILE A 270 7.23 -8.43 -9.99
C ILE A 270 6.87 -7.45 -11.10
N PHE A 271 5.64 -7.53 -11.61
CA PHE A 271 5.21 -6.65 -12.70
C PHE A 271 5.22 -5.17 -12.29
N ARG A 272 4.88 -4.84 -11.04
CA ARG A 272 4.91 -3.47 -10.55
C ARG A 272 6.32 -2.90 -10.57
N GLU A 273 7.29 -3.62 -10.01
CA GLU A 273 8.64 -3.09 -9.83
C GLU A 273 9.39 -3.04 -11.16
N TRP A 274 9.30 -4.07 -12.02
CA TRP A 274 9.90 -4.02 -13.35
C TRP A 274 9.30 -2.94 -14.25
N ASN A 275 7.98 -2.67 -14.14
CA ASN A 275 7.33 -1.59 -14.87
C ASN A 275 7.73 -0.19 -14.39
N ARG A 276 8.20 -0.05 -13.15
CA ARG A 276 8.69 1.22 -12.57
C ARG A 276 10.15 1.50 -12.90
N LEU A 277 10.92 0.47 -13.23
CA LEU A 277 12.31 0.66 -13.61
C LEU A 277 12.42 1.41 -14.92
N ASN A 278 13.34 2.36 -14.96
CA ASN A 278 13.80 2.98 -16.19
C ASN A 278 15.28 2.59 -16.42
N LYS A 279 15.78 2.80 -17.64
CA LYS A 279 17.12 2.37 -18.08
C LYS A 279 18.29 2.91 -17.22
N SER A 280 18.06 3.90 -16.38
CA SER A 280 19.09 4.54 -15.52
C SER A 280 18.82 4.34 -14.02
N SER A 281 17.97 3.41 -13.64
CA SER A 281 17.52 3.25 -12.27
C SER A 281 18.60 2.66 -11.37
N SER A 282 18.91 3.34 -10.30
CA SER A 282 19.74 2.82 -9.19
C SER A 282 19.06 1.67 -8.42
N GLN A 283 17.78 1.41 -8.68
CA GLN A 283 16.99 0.38 -8.01
C GLN A 283 17.04 -0.99 -8.70
N LEU A 284 17.69 -1.09 -9.86
CA LEU A 284 17.75 -2.33 -10.65
C LEU A 284 18.23 -3.54 -9.83
N HIS A 285 19.33 -3.41 -9.11
CA HIS A 285 19.87 -4.50 -8.29
C HIS A 285 18.86 -4.95 -7.21
N SER A 286 18.21 -4.01 -6.55
CA SER A 286 17.21 -4.31 -5.52
C SER A 286 15.99 -5.03 -6.10
N VAL A 287 15.50 -4.60 -7.26
CA VAL A 287 14.37 -5.25 -7.94
C VAL A 287 14.75 -6.64 -8.43
N TRP A 288 15.95 -6.79 -9.03
CA TRP A 288 16.46 -8.08 -9.46
C TRP A 288 16.55 -9.06 -8.29
N LYS A 289 17.19 -8.63 -7.18
CA LYS A 289 17.29 -9.45 -5.97
C LYS A 289 15.92 -9.89 -5.45
N MET A 290 14.99 -8.96 -5.31
CA MET A 290 13.65 -9.25 -4.80
C MET A 290 12.85 -10.21 -5.69
N THR A 291 13.06 -10.19 -7.02
CA THR A 291 12.20 -10.92 -7.96
C THR A 291 12.82 -12.21 -8.50
N VAL A 292 14.16 -12.28 -8.58
CA VAL A 292 14.87 -13.42 -9.19
C VAL A 292 15.45 -14.35 -8.13
N GLU A 293 16.05 -13.84 -7.04
CA GLU A 293 16.60 -14.70 -5.98
C GLU A 293 15.51 -15.58 -5.33
N GLY A 294 14.31 -15.03 -5.06
CA GLY A 294 13.18 -15.77 -4.49
C GLY A 294 12.29 -16.46 -5.54
N PHE A 295 12.81 -16.72 -6.76
CA PHE A 295 12.00 -17.29 -7.84
C PHE A 295 11.51 -18.71 -7.51
N SER A 296 12.38 -19.58 -7.03
CA SER A 296 12.06 -21.00 -6.75
C SER A 296 11.02 -21.15 -5.66
N GLU A 297 11.17 -20.43 -4.55
CA GLU A 297 10.23 -20.46 -3.42
C GLU A 297 8.85 -19.94 -3.83
N ARG A 298 8.83 -18.90 -4.65
CA ARG A 298 7.58 -18.36 -5.20
C ARG A 298 6.89 -19.35 -6.14
N MET A 299 7.64 -20.05 -6.98
CA MET A 299 7.08 -21.08 -7.88
C MET A 299 6.54 -22.25 -7.09
N GLU A 300 7.24 -22.72 -6.06
CA GLU A 300 6.77 -23.79 -5.18
C GLU A 300 5.44 -23.40 -4.49
N MET A 301 5.34 -22.19 -3.94
CA MET A 301 4.10 -21.66 -3.37
C MET A 301 2.96 -21.67 -4.41
N ASN A 302 3.23 -21.15 -5.62
CA ASN A 302 2.23 -21.10 -6.68
C ASN A 302 1.74 -22.49 -7.10
N GLU A 303 2.64 -23.47 -7.19
CA GLU A 303 2.30 -24.86 -7.52
C GLU A 303 1.44 -25.51 -6.42
N LYS A 304 1.76 -25.28 -5.13
CA LYS A 304 0.92 -25.75 -4.02
C LYS A 304 -0.48 -25.14 -4.08
N LEU A 305 -0.58 -23.84 -4.33
CA LEU A 305 -1.87 -23.14 -4.50
C LEU A 305 -2.64 -23.65 -5.73
N ALA A 306 -1.96 -23.90 -6.86
CA ALA A 306 -2.58 -24.47 -8.06
C ALA A 306 -3.15 -25.88 -7.83
N LYS A 307 -2.45 -26.73 -7.09
CA LYS A 307 -2.96 -28.05 -6.68
C LYS A 307 -4.22 -27.92 -5.82
N ARG A 308 -4.22 -26.97 -4.87
CA ARG A 308 -5.39 -26.68 -4.03
C ARG A 308 -6.58 -26.17 -4.87
N ILE A 309 -6.36 -25.23 -5.78
CA ILE A 309 -7.37 -24.75 -6.72
C ILE A 309 -7.95 -25.90 -7.55
N SER A 310 -7.09 -26.78 -8.06
CA SER A 310 -7.50 -27.93 -8.86
C SER A 310 -8.37 -28.91 -8.06
N SER A 311 -8.08 -29.11 -6.78
CA SER A 311 -8.91 -29.96 -5.91
C SER A 311 -10.29 -29.35 -5.65
N LEU A 312 -10.35 -28.02 -5.42
CA LEU A 312 -11.61 -27.32 -5.19
C LEU A 312 -12.50 -27.25 -6.43
N ASN A 313 -11.92 -27.20 -7.62
CA ASN A 313 -12.68 -27.19 -8.88
C ASN A 313 -13.29 -28.56 -9.27
N ARG A 314 -12.86 -29.66 -8.62
CA ARG A 314 -13.39 -31.02 -8.87
C ARG A 314 -14.59 -31.39 -7.97
N ASN A 315 -14.76 -30.64 -6.90
CA ASN A 315 -15.86 -30.78 -5.94
C ASN A 315 -16.99 -29.80 -6.26
#